data_58b0962d3f335d6db3895e0e19dfdca1
#
_entry.id   58b0962d3f335d6db3895e0e19dfdca1
#
_cell.length_a   1.000
_cell.length_b   1.000
_cell.length_c   1.000
_cell.angle_alpha   90.00
_cell.angle_beta   90.00
_cell.angle_gamma   90.00
#
_symmetry.space_group_name_H-M   'P 1'
#
loop_
_entity.id
_entity.type
_entity.pdbx_description
1 polymer ?
#
loop_
_entity_poly.entity_id
_entity_poly.type
_entity_poly.pdbx_seq_one_letter_code
_entity_poly.pdbx_strand_id
1 'polypeptide(L)'
;SCPCALVLSVPLAFFSGIGAGSKKGILFKGGVALESMADVKAVVMDKTGTITEGNFVLQKTVTVGNTDEDTLLRLAASCEQVSTHPIANSIVTAAKEKGMELTHPSTLKEIAGEGILAVIDGNVILCGNKKLMEHHNINISAYNNEVFGTEVLVAIEGEYAGYLVISDTIKADAKSAIAAIKKQNIVTAMLTGDAQNS
;
A
#
# COMPACT_ATOMS: atom_id res chain seq x y z
N SER A 1 19.92 31.36 49.12
CA SER A 1 19.50 30.01 48.69
C SER A 1 20.02 29.74 47.26
N CYS A 2 20.85 28.73 47.12
CA CYS A 2 21.43 28.40 45.85
C CYS A 2 20.32 27.76 44.93
N PRO A 3 20.10 28.22 43.68
CA PRO A 3 19.15 27.65 42.77
C PRO A 3 19.65 26.31 42.17
N CYS A 4 20.63 25.66 42.79
CA CYS A 4 21.31 24.46 42.29
C CYS A 4 20.34 23.31 41.99
N ALA A 5 19.28 23.16 42.78
CA ALA A 5 18.26 22.16 42.53
C ALA A 5 17.55 22.39 41.20
N LEU A 6 17.24 23.63 40.86
CA LEU A 6 16.53 23.97 39.61
C LEU A 6 17.45 23.94 38.40
N VAL A 7 18.68 24.43 38.57
CA VAL A 7 19.68 24.50 37.49
C VAL A 7 20.20 23.11 37.08
N LEU A 8 20.23 22.14 38.00
CA LEU A 8 20.71 20.79 37.73
C LEU A 8 19.58 19.81 37.43
N SER A 9 18.46 19.88 38.15
CA SER A 9 17.38 18.89 38.03
C SER A 9 16.61 19.00 36.71
N VAL A 10 16.37 20.21 36.21
CA VAL A 10 15.63 20.40 34.96
C VAL A 10 16.38 19.83 33.74
N PRO A 11 17.66 20.20 33.51
CA PRO A 11 18.43 19.57 32.43
C PRO A 11 18.52 18.03 32.56
N LEU A 12 18.72 17.52 33.78
CA LEU A 12 18.83 16.09 34.03
C LEU A 12 17.51 15.35 33.67
N ALA A 13 16.36 15.96 33.98
CA ALA A 13 15.06 15.42 33.60
C ALA A 13 14.90 15.33 32.07
N PHE A 14 15.31 16.39 31.34
CA PHE A 14 15.29 16.36 29.87
C PHE A 14 16.25 15.32 29.28
N PHE A 15 17.48 15.21 29.79
CA PHE A 15 18.41 14.17 29.35
C PHE A 15 17.88 12.76 29.62
N SER A 16 17.30 12.55 30.79
CA SER A 16 16.65 11.26 31.13
C SER A 16 15.48 10.94 30.20
N GLY A 17 14.61 11.91 29.91
CA GLY A 17 13.48 11.77 29.03
C GLY A 17 13.89 11.49 27.58
N ILE A 18 14.88 12.23 27.06
CA ILE A 18 15.43 12.02 25.71
C ILE A 18 16.08 10.62 25.63
N GLY A 19 16.85 10.23 26.66
CA GLY A 19 17.47 8.92 26.74
C GLY A 19 16.45 7.77 26.79
N ALA A 20 15.35 7.96 27.53
CA ALA A 20 14.26 6.99 27.58
C ALA A 20 13.54 6.86 26.23
N GLY A 21 13.34 7.99 25.52
CA GLY A 21 12.79 8.00 24.17
C GLY A 21 13.69 7.27 23.18
N SER A 22 15.00 7.55 23.22
CA SER A 22 15.99 6.89 22.35
C SER A 22 16.00 5.37 22.52
N LYS A 23 15.88 4.87 23.74
CA LYS A 23 15.75 3.41 24.00
C LYS A 23 14.51 2.78 23.38
N LYS A 24 13.49 3.57 23.06
CA LYS A 24 12.26 3.16 22.37
C LYS A 24 12.27 3.49 20.87
N GLY A 25 13.41 3.87 20.31
CA GLY A 25 13.54 4.25 18.91
C GLY A 25 13.02 5.65 18.56
N ILE A 26 12.74 6.51 19.57
CA ILE A 26 12.24 7.87 19.37
C ILE A 26 13.40 8.85 19.54
N LEU A 27 13.69 9.63 18.50
CA LEU A 27 14.71 10.68 18.53
C LEU A 27 14.08 12.05 18.77
N PHE A 28 14.25 12.59 19.99
CA PHE A 28 13.89 13.96 20.29
C PHE A 28 15.00 14.92 19.91
N LYS A 29 14.66 15.98 19.15
CA LYS A 29 15.61 17.04 18.76
C LYS A 29 15.73 18.12 19.85
N GLY A 30 16.03 17.70 21.09
CA GLY A 30 16.21 18.59 22.25
C GLY A 30 15.05 18.61 23.22
N GLY A 31 15.24 19.32 24.35
CA GLY A 31 14.26 19.38 25.44
C GLY A 31 12.94 20.02 25.06
N VAL A 32 12.97 21.06 24.22
CA VAL A 32 11.76 21.75 23.75
C VAL A 32 10.85 20.79 22.96
N ALA A 33 11.41 19.92 22.12
CA ALA A 33 10.63 18.93 21.39
C ALA A 33 9.98 17.90 22.33
N LEU A 34 10.69 17.49 23.39
CA LEU A 34 10.15 16.59 24.40
C LEU A 34 9.02 17.26 25.20
N GLU A 35 9.18 18.52 25.59
CA GLU A 35 8.19 19.31 26.34
C GLU A 35 6.92 19.50 25.51
N SER A 36 7.05 19.85 24.22
CA SER A 36 5.93 20.05 23.30
C SER A 36 5.06 18.81 23.13
N MET A 37 5.60 17.60 23.37
CA MET A 37 4.80 16.36 23.31
C MET A 37 3.68 16.30 24.35
N ALA A 38 3.84 17.01 25.50
CA ALA A 38 2.80 17.10 26.53
C ALA A 38 1.57 17.90 26.07
N ASP A 39 1.75 18.81 25.12
CA ASP A 39 0.71 19.73 24.63
C ASP A 39 0.12 19.31 23.27
N VAL A 40 0.46 18.14 22.76
CA VAL A 40 -0.07 17.62 21.48
C VAL A 40 -1.58 17.47 21.57
N LYS A 41 -2.30 18.14 20.67
CA LYS A 41 -3.77 18.10 20.55
C LYS A 41 -4.25 17.25 19.36
N ALA A 42 -3.41 17.13 18.35
CA ALA A 42 -3.72 16.38 17.15
C ALA A 42 -2.48 15.67 16.60
N VAL A 43 -2.66 14.47 16.08
CA VAL A 43 -1.65 13.70 15.35
C VAL A 43 -2.17 13.44 13.96
N VAL A 44 -1.45 13.89 12.95
CA VAL A 44 -1.72 13.65 11.55
C VAL A 44 -0.70 12.62 11.06
N MET A 45 -1.19 11.50 10.53
CA MET A 45 -0.37 10.37 10.11
C MET A 45 -0.51 10.16 8.61
N ASP A 46 0.59 9.88 7.94
CA ASP A 46 0.54 9.30 6.60
C ASP A 46 0.02 7.85 6.65
N LYS A 47 -0.64 7.39 5.58
CA LYS A 47 -1.13 6.01 5.50
C LYS A 47 0.03 5.04 5.25
N THR A 48 0.71 5.22 4.10
CA THR A 48 1.67 4.25 3.59
C THR A 48 2.98 4.25 4.37
N GLY A 49 3.39 3.08 4.88
CA GLY A 49 4.60 2.93 5.69
C GLY A 49 4.50 3.44 7.13
N THR A 50 3.42 4.15 7.49
CA THR A 50 3.17 4.65 8.86
C THR A 50 2.10 3.82 9.56
N ILE A 51 0.86 3.83 9.05
CA ILE A 51 -0.24 3.00 9.53
C ILE A 51 -0.15 1.60 8.92
N THR A 52 0.32 1.53 7.69
CA THR A 52 0.58 0.30 6.95
C THR A 52 2.07 -0.03 6.93
N GLU A 53 2.41 -1.24 6.51
CA GLU A 53 3.79 -1.73 6.45
C GLU A 53 4.57 -1.19 5.25
N GLY A 54 3.86 -0.62 4.26
CA GLY A 54 4.45 -0.20 2.98
C GLY A 54 4.69 -1.38 2.02
N ASN A 55 4.12 -2.55 2.33
CA ASN A 55 4.18 -3.73 1.51
C ASN A 55 2.82 -3.98 0.85
N PHE A 56 2.80 -4.01 -0.46
CA PHE A 56 1.61 -4.33 -1.22
C PHE A 56 1.44 -5.84 -1.33
N VAL A 57 0.24 -6.35 -1.06
CA VAL A 57 -0.09 -7.78 -1.10
C VAL A 57 -1.36 -7.99 -1.91
N LEU A 58 -1.37 -9.04 -2.73
CA LEU A 58 -2.58 -9.49 -3.41
C LEU A 58 -3.61 -9.96 -2.37
N GLN A 59 -4.74 -9.26 -2.30
CA GLN A 59 -5.83 -9.57 -1.36
C GLN A 59 -6.88 -10.48 -1.98
N LYS A 60 -7.18 -10.24 -3.25
CA LYS A 60 -8.28 -10.93 -3.93
C LYS A 60 -8.04 -10.99 -5.43
N THR A 61 -8.44 -12.10 -6.03
CA THR A 61 -8.61 -12.27 -7.47
C THR A 61 -10.10 -12.44 -7.74
N VAL A 62 -10.64 -11.66 -8.67
CA VAL A 62 -12.06 -11.74 -9.07
C VAL A 62 -12.12 -12.01 -10.56
N THR A 63 -12.77 -13.08 -10.92
CA THR A 63 -12.88 -13.53 -12.33
C THR A 63 -14.27 -13.25 -12.89
N VAL A 64 -14.31 -13.05 -14.20
CA VAL A 64 -15.55 -12.88 -14.97
C VAL A 64 -15.52 -13.86 -16.14
N GLY A 65 -16.67 -14.44 -16.48
CA GLY A 65 -16.78 -15.42 -17.54
C GLY A 65 -16.19 -16.79 -17.18
N ASN A 66 -15.45 -17.38 -18.10
CA ASN A 66 -14.91 -18.75 -17.97
C ASN A 66 -13.45 -18.80 -17.49
N THR A 67 -12.84 -17.65 -17.17
CA THR A 67 -11.46 -17.61 -16.68
C THR A 67 -11.42 -17.98 -15.20
N ASP A 68 -10.53 -18.89 -14.81
CA ASP A 68 -10.30 -19.22 -13.41
C ASP A 68 -9.29 -18.26 -12.74
N GLU A 69 -9.28 -18.23 -11.41
CA GLU A 69 -8.43 -17.30 -10.63
C GLU A 69 -6.93 -17.52 -10.87
N ASP A 70 -6.51 -18.77 -11.02
CA ASP A 70 -5.09 -19.10 -11.21
C ASP A 70 -4.61 -18.70 -12.61
N THR A 71 -5.44 -18.90 -13.62
CA THR A 71 -5.17 -18.42 -14.99
C THR A 71 -5.10 -16.89 -15.02
N LEU A 72 -6.04 -16.18 -14.40
CA LEU A 72 -6.04 -14.72 -14.34
C LEU A 72 -4.79 -14.18 -13.63
N LEU A 73 -4.43 -14.76 -12.49
CA LEU A 73 -3.24 -14.37 -11.73
C LEU A 73 -1.96 -14.67 -12.53
N ARG A 74 -1.84 -15.84 -13.14
CA ARG A 74 -0.67 -16.22 -13.95
C ARG A 74 -0.46 -15.27 -15.12
N LEU A 75 -1.52 -14.92 -15.85
CA LEU A 75 -1.43 -13.99 -16.99
C LEU A 75 -1.05 -12.58 -16.53
N ALA A 76 -1.69 -12.06 -15.48
CA ALA A 76 -1.33 -10.77 -14.91
C ALA A 76 0.14 -10.74 -14.43
N ALA A 77 0.58 -11.76 -13.70
CA ALA A 77 1.96 -11.87 -13.23
C ALA A 77 2.96 -11.99 -14.40
N SER A 78 2.59 -12.68 -15.48
CA SER A 78 3.40 -12.76 -16.68
C SER A 78 3.53 -11.43 -17.42
N CYS A 79 2.50 -10.57 -17.40
CA CYS A 79 2.59 -9.20 -17.91
C CYS A 79 3.51 -8.34 -17.05
N GLU A 80 3.39 -8.45 -15.72
CA GLU A 80 4.02 -7.56 -14.75
C GLU A 80 5.45 -7.95 -14.37
N GLN A 81 5.96 -9.12 -14.81
CA GLN A 81 7.27 -9.65 -14.38
C GLN A 81 8.48 -8.77 -14.75
N VAL A 82 8.32 -7.85 -15.68
CA VAL A 82 9.39 -6.90 -16.09
C VAL A 82 9.22 -5.51 -15.45
N SER A 83 8.08 -5.25 -14.81
CA SER A 83 7.79 -3.99 -14.14
C SER A 83 8.48 -3.94 -12.78
N THR A 84 9.01 -2.76 -12.43
CA THR A 84 9.59 -2.49 -11.11
C THR A 84 8.60 -1.87 -10.12
N HIS A 85 7.34 -1.70 -10.54
CA HIS A 85 6.31 -1.08 -9.72
C HIS A 85 5.97 -1.98 -8.52
N PRO A 86 5.78 -1.44 -7.28
CA PRO A 86 5.46 -2.24 -6.09
C PRO A 86 4.22 -3.14 -6.26
N ILE A 87 3.19 -2.67 -6.96
CA ILE A 87 1.98 -3.44 -7.28
C ILE A 87 2.31 -4.63 -8.19
N ALA A 88 3.13 -4.43 -9.23
CA ALA A 88 3.58 -5.50 -10.11
C ALA A 88 4.34 -6.58 -9.34
N ASN A 89 5.27 -6.15 -8.47
CA ASN A 89 6.04 -7.08 -7.63
C ASN A 89 5.13 -7.93 -6.73
N SER A 90 4.05 -7.35 -6.19
CA SER A 90 3.11 -8.11 -5.35
C SER A 90 2.34 -9.18 -6.13
N ILE A 91 1.94 -8.88 -7.37
CA ILE A 91 1.26 -9.83 -8.26
C ILE A 91 2.21 -10.98 -8.62
N VAL A 92 3.44 -10.65 -9.02
CA VAL A 92 4.47 -11.64 -9.36
C VAL A 92 4.82 -12.51 -8.16
N THR A 93 4.95 -11.92 -6.96
CA THR A 93 5.24 -12.66 -5.73
C THR A 93 4.11 -13.64 -5.40
N ALA A 94 2.85 -13.19 -5.45
CA ALA A 94 1.69 -14.04 -5.19
C ALA A 94 1.61 -15.25 -6.15
N ALA A 95 1.91 -15.03 -7.43
CA ALA A 95 1.93 -16.12 -8.41
C ALA A 95 3.08 -17.13 -8.12
N LYS A 96 4.26 -16.63 -7.76
CA LYS A 96 5.43 -17.47 -7.40
C LYS A 96 5.19 -18.27 -6.12
N GLU A 97 4.55 -17.68 -5.11
CA GLU A 97 4.19 -18.37 -3.86
C GLU A 97 3.22 -19.53 -4.09
N LYS A 98 2.35 -19.40 -5.10
CA LYS A 98 1.49 -20.51 -5.57
C LYS A 98 2.23 -21.53 -6.46
N GLY A 99 3.52 -21.33 -6.72
CA GLY A 99 4.32 -22.23 -7.57
C GLY A 99 4.00 -22.13 -9.06
N MET A 100 3.42 -21.01 -9.51
CA MET A 100 3.06 -20.83 -10.91
C MET A 100 4.28 -20.55 -11.78
N GLU A 101 4.39 -21.22 -12.92
CA GLU A 101 5.35 -20.87 -13.95
C GLU A 101 4.85 -19.67 -14.76
N LEU A 102 5.66 -18.61 -14.84
CA LEU A 102 5.33 -17.41 -15.58
C LEU A 102 5.89 -17.50 -17.00
N THR A 103 5.04 -17.18 -17.98
CA THR A 103 5.44 -17.14 -19.39
C THR A 103 6.01 -15.76 -19.72
N HIS A 104 7.14 -15.71 -20.40
CA HIS A 104 7.65 -14.44 -20.93
C HIS A 104 6.80 -13.97 -22.10
N PRO A 105 6.33 -12.70 -22.07
CA PRO A 105 5.60 -12.14 -23.21
C PRO A 105 6.45 -12.12 -24.47
N SER A 106 5.89 -12.52 -25.60
CA SER A 106 6.54 -12.39 -26.92
C SER A 106 6.56 -10.93 -27.40
N THR A 107 5.58 -10.14 -26.95
CA THR A 107 5.48 -8.69 -27.14
C THR A 107 5.03 -8.07 -25.85
N LEU A 108 5.63 -6.92 -25.45
CA LEU A 108 5.23 -6.16 -24.30
C LEU A 108 5.32 -4.67 -24.61
N LYS A 109 4.24 -3.95 -24.31
CA LYS A 109 4.17 -2.49 -24.46
C LYS A 109 3.60 -1.90 -23.17
N GLU A 110 4.39 -1.15 -22.47
CA GLU A 110 3.94 -0.34 -21.34
C GLU A 110 3.28 0.94 -21.83
N ILE A 111 2.11 1.26 -21.28
CA ILE A 111 1.34 2.49 -21.57
C ILE A 111 1.35 3.30 -20.29
N ALA A 112 2.10 4.41 -20.31
CA ALA A 112 2.37 5.22 -19.15
C ALA A 112 1.08 5.71 -18.46
N GLY A 113 0.93 5.41 -17.17
CA GLY A 113 -0.23 5.79 -16.37
C GLY A 113 -1.50 4.96 -16.63
N GLU A 114 -1.43 3.90 -17.45
CA GLU A 114 -2.58 3.06 -17.77
C GLU A 114 -2.33 1.58 -17.48
N GLY A 115 -1.19 1.03 -17.89
CA GLY A 115 -0.84 -0.37 -17.69
C GLY A 115 -0.03 -0.97 -18.83
N ILE A 116 -0.21 -2.26 -19.07
CA ILE A 116 0.59 -3.08 -19.98
C ILE A 116 -0.32 -3.78 -21.00
N LEU A 117 0.11 -3.77 -22.27
CA LEU A 117 -0.35 -4.64 -23.31
C LEU A 117 0.73 -5.69 -23.58
N ALA A 118 0.40 -6.95 -23.51
CA ALA A 118 1.33 -8.05 -23.74
C ALA A 118 0.72 -9.12 -24.63
N VAL A 119 1.58 -9.91 -25.31
CA VAL A 119 1.18 -11.13 -26.02
C VAL A 119 1.82 -12.32 -25.30
N ILE A 120 0.98 -13.18 -24.73
CA ILE A 120 1.38 -14.35 -23.94
C ILE A 120 0.67 -15.59 -24.49
N ASP A 121 1.43 -16.61 -24.84
CA ASP A 121 0.93 -17.85 -25.42
C ASP A 121 0.04 -17.61 -26.67
N GLY A 122 0.35 -16.55 -27.46
CA GLY A 122 -0.40 -16.13 -28.64
C GLY A 122 -1.62 -15.26 -28.37
N ASN A 123 -2.02 -15.06 -27.10
CA ASN A 123 -3.17 -14.24 -26.72
C ASN A 123 -2.75 -12.83 -26.36
N VAL A 124 -3.55 -11.85 -26.77
CA VAL A 124 -3.38 -10.44 -26.38
C VAL A 124 -3.97 -10.22 -24.99
N ILE A 125 -3.11 -9.79 -24.06
CA ILE A 125 -3.47 -9.52 -22.67
C ILE A 125 -3.33 -8.03 -22.40
N LEU A 126 -4.36 -7.44 -21.80
CA LEU A 126 -4.33 -6.09 -21.23
C LEU A 126 -4.34 -6.21 -19.70
N CYS A 127 -3.40 -5.55 -19.03
CA CYS A 127 -3.26 -5.56 -17.59
C CYS A 127 -3.06 -4.12 -17.11
N GLY A 128 -4.02 -3.53 -16.38
CA GLY A 128 -3.91 -2.15 -15.96
C GLY A 128 -5.19 -1.55 -15.37
N ASN A 129 -5.32 -0.23 -15.46
CA ASN A 129 -6.46 0.49 -14.89
C ASN A 129 -7.64 0.61 -15.87
N LYS A 130 -8.73 1.27 -15.42
CA LYS A 130 -9.93 1.49 -16.25
C LYS A 130 -9.65 2.24 -17.55
N LYS A 131 -8.73 3.21 -17.54
CA LYS A 131 -8.39 3.98 -18.75
C LYS A 131 -7.83 3.09 -19.84
N LEU A 132 -6.99 2.11 -19.47
CA LEU A 132 -6.49 1.11 -20.42
C LEU A 132 -7.63 0.33 -21.07
N MET A 133 -8.60 -0.11 -20.26
CA MET A 133 -9.78 -0.85 -20.75
C MET A 133 -10.62 0.02 -21.68
N GLU A 134 -10.87 1.27 -21.30
CA GLU A 134 -11.64 2.23 -22.11
C GLU A 134 -10.96 2.52 -23.46
N HIS A 135 -9.63 2.77 -23.47
CA HIS A 135 -8.87 3.02 -24.69
C HIS A 135 -8.89 1.86 -25.68
N HIS A 136 -8.99 0.64 -25.16
CA HIS A 136 -9.09 -0.56 -25.97
C HIS A 136 -10.53 -1.04 -26.19
N ASN A 137 -11.55 -0.22 -25.83
CA ASN A 137 -12.97 -0.52 -25.98
C ASN A 137 -13.40 -1.83 -25.31
N ILE A 138 -12.77 -2.18 -24.17
CA ILE A 138 -13.14 -3.35 -23.38
C ILE A 138 -14.39 -3.03 -22.56
N ASN A 139 -15.42 -3.88 -22.71
CA ASN A 139 -16.64 -3.74 -21.93
C ASN A 139 -16.43 -4.24 -20.49
N ILE A 140 -16.36 -3.32 -19.54
CA ILE A 140 -16.18 -3.60 -18.11
C ILE A 140 -17.50 -3.49 -17.32
N SER A 141 -18.66 -3.69 -17.94
CA SER A 141 -19.96 -3.59 -17.24
C SER A 141 -20.13 -4.59 -16.08
N ALA A 142 -19.40 -5.70 -16.11
CA ALA A 142 -19.36 -6.69 -15.03
C ALA A 142 -18.38 -6.34 -13.90
N TYR A 143 -17.65 -5.24 -14.03
CA TYR A 143 -16.76 -4.75 -12.99
C TYR A 143 -17.55 -4.07 -11.88
N ASN A 144 -17.32 -4.50 -10.63
CA ASN A 144 -17.94 -3.93 -9.44
C ASN A 144 -16.84 -3.46 -8.47
N ASN A 145 -16.77 -2.15 -8.25
CA ASN A 145 -15.78 -1.54 -7.34
C ASN A 145 -16.35 -1.54 -5.90
N GLU A 146 -16.25 -2.66 -5.20
CA GLU A 146 -16.66 -2.77 -3.80
C GLU A 146 -15.49 -3.03 -2.84
N VAL A 147 -14.25 -3.05 -3.33
CA VAL A 147 -13.11 -3.49 -2.53
C VAL A 147 -12.13 -2.34 -2.29
N PHE A 148 -11.67 -2.20 -1.05
CA PHE A 148 -10.59 -1.26 -0.71
C PHE A 148 -9.25 -1.78 -1.23
N GLY A 149 -8.58 -1.00 -2.05
CA GLY A 149 -7.27 -1.31 -2.59
C GLY A 149 -7.03 -0.73 -3.98
N THR A 150 -5.87 -1.02 -4.54
CA THR A 150 -5.56 -0.74 -5.94
C THR A 150 -6.01 -1.93 -6.77
N GLU A 151 -6.78 -1.67 -7.80
CA GLU A 151 -7.30 -2.69 -8.69
C GLU A 151 -6.52 -2.70 -10.00
N VAL A 152 -6.16 -3.89 -10.42
CA VAL A 152 -5.54 -4.17 -11.71
C VAL A 152 -6.51 -5.01 -12.52
N LEU A 153 -7.12 -4.40 -13.54
CA LEU A 153 -8.06 -5.05 -14.44
C LEU A 153 -7.30 -5.84 -15.50
N VAL A 154 -7.85 -6.97 -15.87
CA VAL A 154 -7.28 -7.87 -16.89
C VAL A 154 -8.30 -8.15 -17.97
N ALA A 155 -7.88 -8.00 -19.22
CA ALA A 155 -8.66 -8.45 -20.38
C ALA A 155 -7.82 -9.40 -21.24
N ILE A 156 -8.47 -10.39 -21.86
CA ILE A 156 -7.88 -11.44 -22.67
C ILE A 156 -8.60 -11.41 -24.01
N GLU A 157 -7.86 -11.29 -25.12
CA GLU A 157 -8.41 -11.26 -26.49
C GLU A 157 -9.57 -10.27 -26.67
N GLY A 158 -9.48 -9.10 -26.03
CA GLY A 158 -10.50 -8.07 -26.12
C GLY A 158 -11.71 -8.25 -25.19
N GLU A 159 -11.76 -9.32 -24.40
CA GLU A 159 -12.82 -9.58 -23.43
C GLU A 159 -12.34 -9.34 -22.00
N TYR A 160 -13.18 -8.71 -21.19
CA TYR A 160 -12.89 -8.48 -19.76
C TYR A 160 -12.92 -9.82 -19.00
N ALA A 161 -11.78 -10.18 -18.40
CA ALA A 161 -11.61 -11.47 -17.72
C ALA A 161 -11.71 -11.35 -16.19
N GLY A 162 -11.51 -10.14 -15.63
CA GLY A 162 -11.58 -9.92 -14.19
C GLY A 162 -10.58 -8.88 -13.67
N TYR A 163 -10.35 -8.87 -12.37
CA TYR A 163 -9.41 -7.95 -11.74
C TYR A 163 -8.73 -8.55 -10.51
N LEU A 164 -7.59 -7.98 -10.19
CA LEU A 164 -6.80 -8.26 -9.00
C LEU A 164 -6.91 -7.08 -8.04
N VAL A 165 -7.06 -7.34 -6.75
CA VAL A 165 -7.07 -6.32 -5.70
C VAL A 165 -5.79 -6.41 -4.91
N ILE A 166 -5.04 -5.33 -4.91
CA ILE A 166 -3.79 -5.21 -4.18
C ILE A 166 -3.95 -4.11 -3.12
N SER A 167 -3.62 -4.41 -1.89
CA SER A 167 -3.62 -3.40 -0.82
C SER A 167 -2.38 -3.52 0.04
N ASP A 168 -2.06 -2.40 0.69
CA ASP A 168 -0.99 -2.34 1.67
C ASP A 168 -1.47 -2.94 3.00
N THR A 169 -0.61 -3.72 3.65
CA THR A 169 -0.93 -4.40 4.90
C THR A 169 -0.93 -3.42 6.06
N ILE A 170 -2.02 -3.37 6.82
CA ILE A 170 -2.08 -2.57 8.05
C ILE A 170 -1.19 -3.21 9.11
N LYS A 171 -0.34 -2.42 9.77
CA LYS A 171 0.50 -2.90 10.88
C LYS A 171 -0.36 -3.47 12.01
N ALA A 172 0.09 -4.59 12.56
CA ALA A 172 -0.66 -5.34 13.58
C ALA A 172 -0.98 -4.49 14.83
N ASP A 173 -0.12 -3.53 15.15
CA ASP A 173 -0.25 -2.62 16.30
C ASP A 173 -0.95 -1.29 15.97
N ALA A 174 -1.23 -0.98 14.71
CA ALA A 174 -1.79 0.31 14.29
C ALA A 174 -3.12 0.62 14.99
N LYS A 175 -4.03 -0.36 15.05
CA LYS A 175 -5.33 -0.20 15.73
C LYS A 175 -5.18 0.13 17.21
N SER A 176 -4.30 -0.58 17.91
CA SER A 176 -4.05 -0.38 19.34
C SER A 176 -3.35 0.96 19.61
N ALA A 177 -2.40 1.35 18.76
CA ALA A 177 -1.70 2.62 18.86
C ALA A 177 -2.65 3.81 18.67
N ILE A 178 -3.50 3.78 17.63
CA ILE A 178 -4.51 4.83 17.40
C ILE A 178 -5.52 4.89 18.56
N ALA A 179 -5.95 3.75 19.09
CA ALA A 179 -6.85 3.71 20.25
C ALA A 179 -6.20 4.30 21.50
N ALA A 180 -4.90 4.07 21.72
CA ALA A 180 -4.15 4.65 22.85
C ALA A 180 -4.02 6.18 22.72
N ILE A 181 -3.77 6.70 21.52
CA ILE A 181 -3.73 8.14 21.25
C ILE A 181 -5.11 8.79 21.52
N LYS A 182 -6.19 8.19 21.02
CA LYS A 182 -7.56 8.68 21.24
C LYS A 182 -7.96 8.69 22.71
N LYS A 183 -7.51 7.73 23.52
CA LYS A 183 -7.75 7.68 24.96
C LYS A 183 -7.15 8.88 25.71
N GLN A 184 -6.14 9.54 25.15
CA GLN A 184 -5.54 10.76 25.69
C GLN A 184 -6.24 12.04 25.20
N ASN A 185 -7.41 11.92 24.58
CA ASN A 185 -8.17 13.01 23.97
C ASN A 185 -7.40 13.76 22.86
N ILE A 186 -6.48 13.07 22.20
CA ILE A 186 -5.71 13.61 21.06
C ILE A 186 -6.49 13.25 19.78
N VAL A 187 -6.74 14.25 18.94
CA VAL A 187 -7.39 14.06 17.64
C VAL A 187 -6.43 13.32 16.70
N THR A 188 -6.94 12.31 16.02
CA THR A 188 -6.17 11.59 14.99
C THR A 188 -6.72 11.87 13.60
N ALA A 189 -5.86 12.22 12.66
CA ALA A 189 -6.18 12.38 11.26
C ALA A 189 -5.21 11.56 10.40
N MET A 190 -5.66 11.12 9.24
CA MET A 190 -4.85 10.41 8.26
C MET A 190 -4.80 11.21 6.96
N LEU A 191 -3.61 11.36 6.40
CA LEU A 191 -3.39 11.88 5.06
C LEU A 191 -3.10 10.69 4.13
N THR A 192 -3.72 10.71 2.99
CA THR A 192 -3.48 9.73 1.93
C THR A 192 -3.60 10.40 0.58
N GLY A 193 -2.75 9.98 -0.37
CA GLY A 193 -2.85 10.37 -1.78
C GLY A 193 -3.86 9.51 -2.56
N ASP A 194 -4.45 8.51 -1.92
CA ASP A 194 -5.42 7.63 -2.56
C ASP A 194 -6.75 8.35 -2.83
N ALA A 195 -7.52 7.86 -3.78
CA ALA A 195 -8.87 8.34 -4.06
C ALA A 195 -9.78 8.16 -2.82
N GLN A 196 -10.82 8.98 -2.68
CA GLN A 196 -11.71 8.99 -1.51
C GLN A 196 -12.37 7.64 -1.16
N ASN A 197 -12.29 6.66 -2.05
CA ASN A 197 -12.88 5.32 -1.89
C ASN A 197 -11.84 4.22 -1.59
N SER A 198 -10.62 4.61 -1.21
CA SER A 198 -9.54 3.66 -0.88
C SER A 198 -9.37 3.49 0.61
#